data_46c60af62c784059df337b9078b2a214
#
_entry.id   46c60af62c784059df337b9078b2a214
#
_cell.length_a   1.000
_cell.length_b   1.000
_cell.length_c   1.000
_cell.angle_alpha   90.00
_cell.angle_beta   90.00
_cell.angle_gamma   90.00
#
_symmetry.space_group_name_H-M   'P 1'
#
loop_
_entity.id
_entity.type
_entity.pdbx_description
1 polymer ?
#
loop_
_entity_poly.entity_id
_entity_poly.type
_entity_poly.pdbx_seq_one_letter_code
_entity_poly.pdbx_strand_id
1 'polypeptide(L)'
;MSLTIQAPHANMNGYEIGSDETRKNGVSDKGTVYAGDLQFAQSTNNAVNDKKQSAQKQAMKLIRDAWDSDNKAVSQRDQMAQQKEEKLKEVRACDEELKQVRESKEIARQSYGVDSDSQEQKDLELLEKYQDYQKGVQTDDFSKEEIDRLKELQNTPLTDYQTKALQLNAQKDAI
;
A
#
# COMPACT_ATOMS: atom_id res chain seq x y z
N MET A 1 -5.65 -20.43 5.47
CA MET A 1 -5.47 -21.39 4.35
C MET A 1 -4.14 -22.05 4.54
N SER A 2 -4.14 -23.37 4.82
CA SER A 2 -2.91 -24.14 5.07
C SER A 2 -2.42 -24.69 3.73
N LEU A 3 -1.25 -24.25 3.29
CA LEU A 3 -0.58 -24.76 2.10
C LEU A 3 0.21 -26.02 2.50
N THR A 4 -0.32 -27.18 2.13
CA THR A 4 0.38 -28.45 2.27
C THR A 4 1.26 -28.62 1.02
N ILE A 5 2.57 -28.47 1.19
CA ILE A 5 3.54 -28.81 0.14
C ILE A 5 3.73 -30.32 0.17
N GLN A 6 3.15 -31.03 -0.81
CA GLN A 6 3.45 -32.43 -1.05
C GLN A 6 4.80 -32.52 -1.76
N ALA A 7 5.76 -33.14 -1.09
CA ALA A 7 7.03 -33.52 -1.71
C ALA A 7 6.78 -34.61 -2.78
N PRO A 8 7.39 -34.52 -3.98
CA PRO A 8 7.28 -35.57 -4.97
C PRO A 8 7.97 -36.87 -4.45
N HIS A 9 7.23 -37.95 -4.43
CA HIS A 9 7.78 -39.26 -4.16
C HIS A 9 8.82 -39.62 -5.22
N ALA A 10 10.10 -39.63 -4.82
CA ALA A 10 11.14 -40.18 -5.63
C ALA A 10 10.90 -41.70 -5.72
N ASN A 11 10.51 -42.17 -6.90
CA ASN A 11 10.40 -43.59 -7.22
C ASN A 11 11.82 -44.13 -7.31
N MET A 12 12.32 -44.66 -6.20
CA MET A 12 13.55 -45.45 -6.18
C MET A 12 13.24 -46.85 -6.73
N ASN A 13 13.36 -46.99 -8.04
CA ASN A 13 13.53 -48.32 -8.61
C ASN A 13 14.87 -48.88 -8.10
N GLY A 14 14.77 -49.67 -7.06
CA GLY A 14 15.89 -50.50 -6.60
C GLY A 14 16.24 -51.49 -7.68
N TYR A 15 17.39 -51.31 -8.29
CA TYR A 15 18.03 -52.39 -9.03
C TYR A 15 18.59 -53.36 -7.99
N GLU A 16 17.84 -54.44 -7.71
CA GLU A 16 18.39 -55.60 -7.07
C GLU A 16 19.45 -56.20 -7.99
N ILE A 17 20.71 -56.02 -7.62
CA ILE A 17 21.82 -56.81 -8.20
C ILE A 17 21.75 -58.17 -7.54
N GLY A 18 21.19 -59.14 -8.27
CA GLY A 18 21.14 -60.52 -7.83
C GLY A 18 22.55 -61.00 -7.49
N SER A 19 22.71 -61.43 -6.26
CA SER A 19 23.84 -62.18 -5.80
C SER A 19 23.70 -63.61 -6.35
N ASP A 20 24.33 -63.88 -7.47
CA ASP A 20 24.46 -65.24 -7.98
C ASP A 20 25.64 -65.92 -7.27
N GLU A 21 25.33 -66.64 -6.18
CA GLU A 21 26.21 -67.58 -5.55
C GLU A 21 26.20 -68.85 -6.41
N THR A 22 27.15 -68.97 -7.32
CA THR A 22 27.77 -70.24 -7.70
C THR A 22 28.78 -70.07 -8.80
N ARG A 23 30.05 -70.02 -8.44
CA ARG A 23 31.10 -70.75 -9.19
C ARG A 23 32.41 -70.73 -8.41
N LYS A 24 32.60 -71.79 -7.67
CA LYS A 24 33.95 -72.31 -7.36
C LYS A 24 34.57 -72.84 -8.64
N ASN A 25 35.66 -72.29 -9.03
CA ASN A 25 36.92 -72.94 -9.51
C ASN A 25 37.62 -72.01 -10.56
N GLY A 26 38.86 -71.78 -10.28
CA GLY A 26 39.78 -71.29 -11.30
C GLY A 26 40.57 -70.04 -10.81
N VAL A 27 41.69 -70.34 -10.25
CA VAL A 27 42.79 -69.43 -9.99
C VAL A 27 43.09 -68.66 -11.24
N SER A 28 42.85 -67.33 -11.22
CA SER A 28 43.55 -66.39 -12.04
C SER A 28 43.53 -65.14 -11.22
N ASP A 29 44.71 -64.76 -10.76
CA ASP A 29 45.05 -63.51 -10.14
C ASP A 29 44.89 -62.38 -11.17
N LYS A 30 43.63 -62.08 -11.50
CA LYS A 30 43.28 -60.89 -12.28
C LYS A 30 42.87 -59.84 -11.28
N GLY A 31 43.78 -58.93 -11.04
CA GLY A 31 43.51 -57.76 -10.19
C GLY A 31 42.13 -57.22 -10.45
N THR A 32 41.27 -57.28 -9.44
CA THR A 32 39.97 -56.64 -9.47
C THR A 32 40.13 -55.15 -9.65
N VAL A 33 39.89 -54.69 -10.88
CA VAL A 33 39.87 -53.24 -11.13
C VAL A 33 38.61 -52.70 -10.51
N TYR A 34 38.76 -51.98 -9.41
CA TYR A 34 37.65 -51.22 -8.83
C TYR A 34 37.17 -50.19 -9.83
N ALA A 35 35.88 -50.18 -10.13
CA ALA A 35 35.29 -49.23 -11.07
C ALA A 35 35.60 -47.75 -10.70
N GLY A 36 35.90 -47.48 -9.41
CA GLY A 36 36.34 -46.18 -8.92
C GLY A 36 37.72 -45.72 -9.39
N ASP A 37 38.59 -46.68 -9.82
CA ASP A 37 39.95 -46.39 -10.24
C ASP A 37 40.03 -46.07 -11.75
N LEU A 38 38.94 -46.28 -12.47
CA LEU A 38 38.85 -45.90 -13.88
C LEU A 38 38.76 -44.37 -14.03
N GLN A 39 39.64 -43.79 -14.78
CA GLN A 39 39.66 -42.34 -15.04
C GLN A 39 38.30 -41.84 -15.54
N PHE A 40 37.53 -42.63 -16.23
CA PHE A 40 36.17 -42.37 -16.68
C PHE A 40 35.19 -42.33 -15.47
N ALA A 41 35.29 -43.21 -14.52
CA ALA A 41 34.43 -43.22 -13.34
C ALA A 41 34.69 -42.01 -12.44
N GLN A 42 35.94 -41.58 -12.30
CA GLN A 42 36.30 -40.35 -11.58
C GLN A 42 35.76 -39.10 -12.29
N SER A 43 35.90 -39.05 -13.63
CA SER A 43 35.38 -37.94 -14.44
C SER A 43 33.85 -37.80 -14.32
N THR A 44 33.11 -38.91 -14.40
CA THR A 44 31.65 -38.89 -14.24
C THR A 44 31.22 -38.53 -12.84
N ASN A 45 31.88 -38.99 -11.80
CA ASN A 45 31.61 -38.63 -10.41
C ASN A 45 31.85 -37.14 -10.15
N ASN A 46 32.92 -36.59 -10.69
CA ASN A 46 33.21 -35.18 -10.60
C ASN A 46 32.11 -34.34 -11.31
N ALA A 47 31.71 -34.70 -12.51
CA ALA A 47 30.63 -34.06 -13.25
C ALA A 47 29.27 -34.11 -12.52
N VAL A 48 28.97 -35.22 -11.85
CA VAL A 48 27.76 -35.36 -11.03
C VAL A 48 27.83 -34.48 -9.78
N ASN A 49 28.98 -34.46 -9.10
CA ASN A 49 29.19 -33.61 -7.94
C ASN A 49 29.10 -32.10 -8.29
N ASP A 50 29.69 -31.71 -9.41
CA ASP A 50 29.61 -30.33 -9.91
C ASP A 50 28.17 -29.92 -10.23
N LYS A 51 27.40 -30.82 -10.85
CA LYS A 51 25.96 -30.58 -11.08
C LYS A 51 25.17 -30.49 -9.78
N LYS A 52 25.45 -31.35 -8.79
CA LYS A 52 24.82 -31.25 -7.47
C LYS A 52 25.14 -29.94 -6.77
N GLN A 53 26.40 -29.54 -6.76
CA GLN A 53 26.80 -28.25 -6.15
C GLN A 53 26.17 -27.07 -6.88
N SER A 54 26.12 -27.11 -8.21
CA SER A 54 25.47 -26.07 -8.99
C SER A 54 23.98 -26.00 -8.69
N ALA A 55 23.30 -27.12 -8.64
CA ALA A 55 21.87 -27.19 -8.29
C ALA A 55 21.61 -26.68 -6.86
N GLN A 56 22.46 -27.06 -5.90
CA GLN A 56 22.36 -26.53 -4.53
C GLN A 56 22.56 -25.02 -4.46
N LYS A 57 23.55 -24.49 -5.17
CA LYS A 57 23.79 -23.02 -5.25
C LYS A 57 22.60 -22.30 -5.86
N GLN A 58 22.02 -22.85 -6.94
CA GLN A 58 20.82 -22.28 -7.55
C GLN A 58 19.62 -22.32 -6.63
N ALA A 59 19.39 -23.46 -5.95
CA ALA A 59 18.29 -23.58 -4.97
C ALA A 59 18.45 -22.59 -3.81
N MET A 60 19.67 -22.45 -3.25
CA MET A 60 19.95 -21.49 -2.19
C MET A 60 19.76 -20.04 -2.65
N LYS A 61 20.13 -19.75 -3.92
CA LYS A 61 19.89 -18.42 -4.50
C LYS A 61 18.39 -18.12 -4.60
N LEU A 62 17.59 -19.06 -5.12
CA LEU A 62 16.14 -18.90 -5.22
C LEU A 62 15.48 -18.69 -3.85
N ILE A 63 15.90 -19.44 -2.83
CA ILE A 63 15.41 -19.28 -1.47
C ILE A 63 15.76 -17.88 -0.93
N ARG A 64 16.99 -17.42 -1.16
CA ARG A 64 17.44 -16.09 -0.73
C ARG A 64 16.64 -14.99 -1.45
N ASP A 65 16.52 -15.09 -2.77
CA ASP A 65 15.79 -14.11 -3.58
C ASP A 65 14.31 -14.04 -3.15
N ALA A 66 13.68 -15.18 -2.85
CA ALA A 66 12.32 -15.23 -2.32
C ALA A 66 12.23 -14.58 -0.93
N TRP A 67 13.16 -14.92 -0.03
CA TRP A 67 13.23 -14.30 1.30
C TRP A 67 13.41 -12.79 1.26
N ASP A 68 14.32 -12.31 0.42
CA ASP A 68 14.57 -10.88 0.24
C ASP A 68 13.33 -10.16 -0.33
N SER A 69 12.64 -10.79 -1.27
CA SER A 69 11.37 -10.30 -1.82
C SER A 69 10.28 -10.20 -0.76
N ASP A 70 10.11 -11.25 0.06
CA ASP A 70 9.12 -11.28 1.13
C ASP A 70 9.41 -10.23 2.20
N ASN A 71 10.67 -10.09 2.62
CA ASN A 71 11.09 -9.06 3.58
C ASN A 71 10.83 -7.64 3.03
N LYS A 72 11.09 -7.42 1.75
CA LYS A 72 10.80 -6.14 1.10
C LYS A 72 9.30 -5.86 1.09
N ALA A 73 8.48 -6.85 0.77
CA ALA A 73 7.03 -6.70 0.77
C ALA A 73 6.47 -6.40 2.18
N VAL A 74 7.00 -7.07 3.23
CA VAL A 74 6.65 -6.79 4.62
C VAL A 74 7.04 -5.36 5.00
N SER A 75 8.27 -4.94 4.69
CA SER A 75 8.74 -3.57 4.98
C SER A 75 7.90 -2.50 4.27
N GLN A 76 7.54 -2.73 3.00
CA GLN A 76 6.67 -1.82 2.26
C GLN A 76 5.27 -1.72 2.88
N ARG A 77 4.71 -2.86 3.31
CA ARG A 77 3.41 -2.88 3.99
C ARG A 77 3.45 -2.09 5.29
N ASP A 78 4.50 -2.26 6.09
CA ASP A 78 4.66 -1.57 7.35
C ASP A 78 4.85 -0.05 7.15
N GLN A 79 5.61 0.37 6.13
CA GLN A 79 5.72 1.77 5.71
C GLN A 79 4.37 2.36 5.28
N MET A 80 3.59 1.63 4.48
CA MET A 80 2.25 2.06 4.08
C MET A 80 1.30 2.18 5.29
N ALA A 81 1.40 1.27 6.26
CA ALA A 81 0.61 1.33 7.49
C ALA A 81 0.96 2.58 8.32
N GLN A 82 2.24 2.91 8.45
CA GLN A 82 2.69 4.13 9.13
C GLN A 82 2.21 5.40 8.41
N GLN A 83 2.39 5.46 7.08
CA GLN A 83 1.90 6.60 6.28
C GLN A 83 0.39 6.78 6.39
N LYS A 84 -0.36 5.68 6.40
CA LYS A 84 -1.81 5.73 6.63
C LYS A 84 -2.16 6.29 8.00
N GLU A 85 -1.45 5.88 9.04
CA GLU A 85 -1.68 6.40 10.39
C GLU A 85 -1.36 7.89 10.50
N GLU A 86 -0.24 8.33 9.89
CA GLU A 86 0.13 9.75 9.82
C GLU A 86 -0.94 10.57 9.08
N LYS A 87 -1.40 10.09 7.92
CA LYS A 87 -2.47 10.77 7.17
C LYS A 87 -3.80 10.82 7.93
N LEU A 88 -4.13 9.77 8.68
CA LEU A 88 -5.31 9.79 9.54
C LEU A 88 -5.19 10.80 10.70
N LYS A 89 -3.98 11.03 11.22
CA LYS A 89 -3.74 12.07 12.23
C LYS A 89 -3.89 13.47 11.62
N GLU A 90 -3.33 13.68 10.42
CA GLU A 90 -3.50 14.94 9.68
C GLU A 90 -4.99 15.25 9.43
N VAL A 91 -5.74 14.29 8.90
CA VAL A 91 -7.18 14.44 8.66
C VAL A 91 -7.94 14.81 9.94
N ARG A 92 -7.65 14.14 11.07
CA ARG A 92 -8.28 14.47 12.36
C ARG A 92 -7.94 15.88 12.84
N ALA A 93 -6.70 16.32 12.61
CA ALA A 93 -6.29 17.68 12.95
C ALA A 93 -7.06 18.71 12.10
N CYS A 94 -7.15 18.51 10.79
CA CYS A 94 -7.95 19.36 9.89
C CYS A 94 -9.45 19.35 10.29
N ASP A 95 -10.02 18.19 10.63
CA ASP A 95 -11.41 18.11 11.09
C ASP A 95 -11.65 18.93 12.38
N GLU A 96 -10.71 18.91 13.33
CA GLU A 96 -10.82 19.68 14.56
C GLU A 96 -10.68 21.19 14.28
N GLU A 97 -9.77 21.60 13.40
CA GLU A 97 -9.63 22.99 12.97
C GLU A 97 -10.89 23.49 12.26
N LEU A 98 -11.45 22.70 11.34
CA LEU A 98 -12.73 23.01 10.69
C LEU A 98 -13.89 23.16 11.69
N LYS A 99 -13.90 22.33 12.72
CA LYS A 99 -14.89 22.44 13.80
C LYS A 99 -14.73 23.74 14.56
N GLN A 100 -13.51 24.13 14.91
CA GLN A 100 -13.24 25.42 15.58
C GLN A 100 -13.67 26.62 14.73
N VAL A 101 -13.46 26.57 13.41
CA VAL A 101 -13.94 27.63 12.49
C VAL A 101 -15.47 27.69 12.52
N ARG A 102 -16.17 26.55 12.46
CA ARG A 102 -17.65 26.52 12.53
C ARG A 102 -18.16 27.08 13.86
N GLU A 103 -17.56 26.69 14.98
CA GLU A 103 -17.90 27.21 16.31
C GLU A 103 -17.66 28.72 16.38
N SER A 104 -16.55 29.22 15.84
CA SER A 104 -16.22 30.65 15.78
C SER A 104 -17.23 31.43 14.95
N LYS A 105 -17.72 30.88 13.83
CA LYS A 105 -18.79 31.49 13.02
C LYS A 105 -20.11 31.54 13.81
N GLU A 106 -20.44 30.48 14.52
CA GLU A 106 -21.66 30.45 15.35
C GLU A 106 -21.60 31.48 16.51
N ILE A 107 -20.44 31.57 17.19
CA ILE A 107 -20.20 32.58 18.21
C ILE A 107 -20.32 34.00 17.62
N ALA A 108 -19.76 34.23 16.44
CA ALA A 108 -19.91 35.49 15.75
C ALA A 108 -21.39 35.81 15.46
N ARG A 109 -22.13 34.85 14.88
CA ARG A 109 -23.56 34.98 14.62
C ARG A 109 -24.35 35.42 15.86
N GLN A 110 -24.10 34.74 16.99
CA GLN A 110 -24.76 35.02 18.26
C GLN A 110 -24.34 36.39 18.81
N SER A 111 -23.05 36.78 18.71
CA SER A 111 -22.56 38.05 19.23
C SER A 111 -23.10 39.27 18.48
N TYR A 112 -23.39 39.09 17.19
CA TYR A 112 -24.02 40.14 16.36
C TYR A 112 -25.55 40.09 16.40
N GLY A 113 -26.13 39.07 17.11
CA GLY A 113 -27.59 38.93 17.28
C GLY A 113 -28.31 38.60 15.97
N VAL A 114 -27.63 37.90 15.04
CA VAL A 114 -28.20 37.53 13.74
C VAL A 114 -28.96 36.18 13.89
N ASP A 115 -30.24 36.19 13.51
CA ASP A 115 -31.05 34.98 13.49
C ASP A 115 -30.66 34.05 12.34
N SER A 116 -30.74 32.73 12.58
CA SER A 116 -30.44 31.71 11.57
C SER A 116 -31.27 31.81 10.30
N ASP A 117 -32.52 32.27 10.43
CA ASP A 117 -33.46 32.41 9.31
C ASP A 117 -33.50 33.82 8.73
N SER A 118 -32.67 34.73 9.24
CA SER A 118 -32.62 36.10 8.79
C SER A 118 -32.15 36.23 7.32
N GLN A 119 -32.54 37.34 6.66
CA GLN A 119 -32.07 37.61 5.30
C GLN A 119 -30.54 37.79 5.27
N GLU A 120 -29.98 38.41 6.30
CA GLU A 120 -28.54 38.61 6.45
C GLU A 120 -27.76 37.31 6.48
N GLN A 121 -28.28 36.29 7.18
CA GLN A 121 -27.68 34.96 7.21
C GLN A 121 -27.77 34.28 5.84
N LYS A 122 -28.89 34.32 5.16
CA LYS A 122 -29.09 33.76 3.81
C LYS A 122 -28.16 34.46 2.78
N ASP A 123 -28.01 35.78 2.89
CA ASP A 123 -27.09 36.51 2.04
C ASP A 123 -25.63 36.11 2.29
N LEU A 124 -25.25 35.88 3.55
CA LEU A 124 -23.94 35.36 3.91
C LEU A 124 -23.67 34.00 3.30
N GLU A 125 -24.61 33.08 3.44
CA GLU A 125 -24.50 31.72 2.88
C GLU A 125 -24.32 31.74 1.35
N LEU A 126 -25.04 32.65 0.70
CA LEU A 126 -24.92 32.83 -0.74
C LEU A 126 -23.55 33.41 -1.13
N LEU A 127 -23.00 34.34 -0.34
CA LEU A 127 -21.66 34.91 -0.54
C LEU A 127 -20.57 33.85 -0.30
N GLU A 128 -20.71 33.00 0.71
CA GLU A 128 -19.79 31.89 0.97
C GLU A 128 -19.83 30.87 -0.18
N LYS A 129 -21.04 30.49 -0.64
CA LYS A 129 -21.23 29.63 -1.82
C LYS A 129 -20.54 30.22 -3.05
N TYR A 130 -20.64 31.53 -3.25
CA TYR A 130 -19.98 32.20 -4.36
C TYR A 130 -18.45 32.20 -4.24
N GLN A 131 -17.91 32.41 -3.04
CA GLN A 131 -16.47 32.28 -2.79
C GLN A 131 -15.96 30.87 -3.08
N ASP A 132 -16.67 29.85 -2.60
CA ASP A 132 -16.31 28.45 -2.82
C ASP A 132 -16.36 28.08 -4.32
N TYR A 133 -17.33 28.64 -5.05
CA TYR A 133 -17.42 28.51 -6.51
C TYR A 133 -16.22 29.15 -7.24
N GLN A 134 -15.86 30.38 -6.86
CA GLN A 134 -14.71 31.07 -7.48
C GLN A 134 -13.38 30.31 -7.27
N LYS A 135 -13.26 29.56 -6.18
CA LYS A 135 -12.09 28.74 -5.86
C LYS A 135 -12.13 27.36 -6.49
N GLY A 136 -13.23 27.00 -7.15
CA GLY A 136 -13.41 25.69 -7.77
C GLY A 136 -13.70 24.57 -6.76
N VAL A 137 -14.02 24.90 -5.52
CA VAL A 137 -14.38 23.91 -4.47
C VAL A 137 -15.80 23.43 -4.66
N GLN A 138 -16.69 24.32 -5.13
CA GLN A 138 -18.08 24.00 -5.44
C GLN A 138 -18.33 24.08 -6.94
N THR A 139 -19.05 23.10 -7.47
CA THR A 139 -19.38 22.99 -8.92
C THR A 139 -20.86 23.18 -9.20
N ASP A 140 -21.69 23.37 -8.16
CA ASP A 140 -23.13 23.52 -8.33
C ASP A 140 -23.47 24.84 -9.00
N ASP A 141 -24.38 24.79 -9.98
CA ASP A 141 -24.88 25.96 -10.67
C ASP A 141 -25.75 26.83 -9.72
N PHE A 142 -25.69 28.14 -9.95
CA PHE A 142 -26.54 29.10 -9.25
C PHE A 142 -27.90 29.19 -9.94
N SER A 143 -28.96 29.28 -9.15
CA SER A 143 -30.30 29.60 -9.66
C SER A 143 -30.37 31.04 -10.16
N LYS A 144 -31.37 31.37 -10.97
CA LYS A 144 -31.59 32.74 -11.43
C LYS A 144 -31.75 33.71 -10.26
N GLU A 145 -32.50 33.31 -9.25
CA GLU A 145 -32.76 34.13 -8.06
C GLU A 145 -31.48 34.37 -7.26
N GLU A 146 -30.63 33.37 -7.11
CA GLU A 146 -29.32 33.50 -6.48
C GLU A 146 -28.38 34.46 -7.26
N ILE A 147 -28.37 34.34 -8.60
CA ILE A 147 -27.57 35.23 -9.44
C ILE A 147 -28.04 36.67 -9.31
N ASP A 148 -29.34 36.94 -9.34
CA ASP A 148 -29.89 38.28 -9.24
C ASP A 148 -29.64 38.84 -7.84
N ARG A 149 -29.74 38.05 -6.80
CA ARG A 149 -29.38 38.42 -5.41
C ARG A 149 -27.89 38.74 -5.26
N LEU A 150 -27.01 37.95 -5.87
CA LEU A 150 -25.56 38.22 -5.87
C LEU A 150 -25.22 39.59 -6.55
N LYS A 151 -25.92 39.96 -7.64
CA LYS A 151 -25.75 41.28 -8.28
C LYS A 151 -26.18 42.41 -7.35
N GLU A 152 -27.24 42.25 -6.58
CA GLU A 152 -27.67 43.23 -5.59
C GLU A 152 -26.62 43.37 -4.48
N LEU A 153 -26.13 42.27 -3.96
CA LEU A 153 -25.13 42.21 -2.90
C LEU A 153 -23.78 42.86 -3.32
N GLN A 154 -23.40 42.76 -4.60
CA GLN A 154 -22.19 43.43 -5.10
C GLN A 154 -22.23 44.95 -4.93
N ASN A 155 -23.42 45.55 -4.92
CA ASN A 155 -23.61 47.01 -4.76
C ASN A 155 -23.95 47.41 -3.31
N THR A 156 -24.09 46.44 -2.42
CA THR A 156 -24.45 46.68 -1.02
C THR A 156 -23.21 46.49 -0.14
N PRO A 157 -22.91 47.42 0.79
CA PRO A 157 -21.81 47.23 1.71
C PRO A 157 -22.07 46.05 2.62
N LEU A 158 -21.07 45.21 2.85
CA LEU A 158 -21.14 44.09 3.77
C LEU A 158 -21.34 44.59 5.20
N THR A 159 -22.13 43.86 5.97
CA THR A 159 -22.25 44.13 7.40
C THR A 159 -20.99 43.65 8.14
N ASP A 160 -20.79 44.12 9.37
CA ASP A 160 -19.66 43.71 10.21
C ASP A 160 -19.68 42.20 10.46
N TYR A 161 -20.89 41.63 10.65
CA TYR A 161 -21.08 40.19 10.78
C TYR A 161 -20.65 39.44 9.53
N GLN A 162 -21.13 39.87 8.34
CA GLN A 162 -20.78 39.23 7.07
C GLN A 162 -19.28 39.30 6.81
N THR A 163 -18.67 40.45 7.07
CA THR A 163 -17.22 40.63 6.94
C THR A 163 -16.46 39.65 7.84
N LYS A 164 -16.85 39.53 9.11
CA LYS A 164 -16.21 38.62 10.07
C LYS A 164 -16.40 37.16 9.65
N ALA A 165 -17.60 36.77 9.25
CA ALA A 165 -17.91 35.42 8.84
C ALA A 165 -17.16 35.00 7.55
N LEU A 166 -17.03 35.89 6.56
CA LEU A 166 -16.26 35.68 5.34
C LEU A 166 -14.76 35.54 5.62
N GLN A 167 -14.21 36.29 6.59
CA GLN A 167 -12.83 36.10 7.06
C GLN A 167 -12.62 34.71 7.68
N LEU A 168 -13.56 34.24 8.50
CA LEU A 168 -13.50 32.89 9.07
C LEU A 168 -13.66 31.80 8.00
N ASN A 169 -14.49 32.06 6.98
CA ASN A 169 -14.59 31.15 5.83
C ASN A 169 -13.27 31.06 5.04
N ALA A 170 -12.57 32.19 4.87
CA ALA A 170 -11.26 32.19 4.23
C ALA A 170 -10.18 31.41 5.04
N GLN A 171 -10.30 31.35 6.38
CA GLN A 171 -9.43 30.49 7.21
C GLN A 171 -9.69 29.01 6.98
N LYS A 172 -10.96 28.62 6.80
CA LYS A 172 -11.34 27.24 6.41
C LYS A 172 -10.59 26.74 5.17
N ASP A 173 -10.37 27.64 4.21
CA ASP A 173 -9.71 27.29 2.94
C ASP A 173 -8.19 27.14 3.05
N ALA A 174 -7.61 27.57 4.16
CA ALA A 174 -6.19 27.45 4.45
C ALA A 174 -5.83 26.15 5.22
N ILE A 175 -6.86 25.41 5.70
CA ILE A 175 -6.77 24.12 6.42
C ILE A 175 -6.76 22.97 5.41
#